data_bc111305180a0017093eabccb2d1f339
#
_entry.id   bc111305180a0017093eabccb2d1f339
#
_cell.length_a   1.000
_cell.length_b   1.000
_cell.length_c   1.000
_cell.angle_alpha   90.00
_cell.angle_beta   90.00
_cell.angle_gamma   90.00
#
_symmetry.space_group_name_H-M   'P 1'
#
loop_
_entity.id
_entity.type
_entity.pdbx_description
1 polymer ?
#
loop_
_entity_poly.entity_id
_entity_poly.type
_entity_poly.pdbx_seq_one_letter_code
_entity_poly.pdbx_strand_id
1 'polypeptide(L)'
;MIPAGSIPALLGGARGLRGVAQGYLAVVFLPALHTLGWSSLTLGGALSGGLLADFLLTLAVGAFADRRPPRRLLMAGELAGGLATLPFFLHPSPLTLGLVLFLAGAGQRSNGSPGPWGPSEQILLARLPPAKAPFLHFGHTMALGLAGMGAGALLARKVTVAPEHALHLGMAGLLVSSLACLFLVSRLPPESPAPRTPLDPAAQATEESSAEERRKLLLLVATNVTGGLAMGLVDPVIAYWFLVRFHPGTASIALALATAFGASAVVSLLLGRIRKITLLPPAVIALMGASVAAGLALPFVATVGAAGLLYAIRLSGMKAPGGIRQALALSLVHPRRKGRAAALHLSSLQAAQIAGPFLAGVLFGEGKTTAPLVAAGALAGISLSLFFLLYRSGRRDEGPGRPSENEKSGRAGPGSEALSLPTAESEG
;
A
#
# COMPACT_ATOMS: atom_id res chain seq x y z
N MET A 1 -22.23 -16.44 -15.60
CA MET A 1 -21.07 -15.50 -15.71
C MET A 1 -21.27 -14.36 -14.72
N ILE A 2 -20.28 -14.07 -13.90
CA ILE A 2 -20.32 -12.94 -12.96
C ILE A 2 -20.09 -11.66 -13.78
N PRO A 3 -20.92 -10.62 -13.69
CA PRO A 3 -20.76 -9.39 -14.44
C PRO A 3 -19.44 -8.69 -14.07
N ALA A 4 -18.76 -8.08 -15.04
CA ALA A 4 -17.48 -7.38 -14.82
C ALA A 4 -17.55 -6.31 -13.69
N GLY A 5 -18.72 -5.75 -13.43
CA GLY A 5 -18.98 -4.82 -12.33
C GLY A 5 -18.82 -5.40 -10.92
N SER A 6 -18.77 -6.73 -10.75
CA SER A 6 -18.58 -7.38 -9.44
C SER A 6 -17.11 -7.56 -9.05
N ILE A 7 -16.15 -7.41 -9.97
CA ILE A 7 -14.71 -7.57 -9.69
C ILE A 7 -14.23 -6.62 -8.58
N PRO A 8 -14.54 -5.30 -8.62
CA PRO A 8 -14.15 -4.39 -7.53
C PRO A 8 -14.75 -4.77 -6.18
N ALA A 9 -15.97 -5.29 -6.16
CA ALA A 9 -16.64 -5.72 -4.93
C ALA A 9 -15.97 -6.98 -4.34
N LEU A 10 -15.60 -7.96 -5.18
CA LEU A 10 -14.91 -9.18 -4.73
C LEU A 10 -13.50 -8.85 -4.19
N LEU A 11 -12.74 -8.03 -4.92
CA LEU A 11 -11.40 -7.61 -4.48
C LEU A 11 -11.46 -6.73 -3.23
N GLY A 12 -12.42 -5.81 -3.17
CA GLY A 12 -12.64 -4.97 -2.00
C GLY A 12 -13.09 -5.78 -0.79
N GLY A 13 -13.97 -6.76 -0.97
CA GLY A 13 -14.40 -7.70 0.07
C GLY A 13 -13.23 -8.54 0.61
N ALA A 14 -12.38 -9.08 -0.28
CA ALA A 14 -11.18 -9.80 0.12
C ALA A 14 -10.21 -8.90 0.89
N ARG A 15 -10.01 -7.63 0.47
CA ARG A 15 -9.22 -6.67 1.25
C ARG A 15 -9.81 -6.38 2.62
N GLY A 16 -11.13 -6.22 2.71
CA GLY A 16 -11.82 -6.00 3.98
C GLY A 16 -11.62 -7.16 4.95
N LEU A 17 -11.80 -8.40 4.48
CA LEU A 17 -11.63 -9.61 5.30
C LEU A 17 -10.19 -9.77 5.79
N ARG A 18 -9.19 -9.63 4.89
CA ARG A 18 -7.78 -9.62 5.30
C ARG A 18 -7.51 -8.49 6.28
N GLY A 19 -8.10 -7.32 6.04
CA GLY A 19 -8.02 -6.17 6.94
C GLY A 19 -8.46 -6.51 8.36
N VAL A 20 -9.54 -7.25 8.55
CA VAL A 20 -10.03 -7.62 9.89
C VAL A 20 -8.95 -8.42 10.65
N ALA A 21 -8.39 -9.46 10.04
CA ALA A 21 -7.36 -10.27 10.69
C ALA A 21 -6.08 -9.46 10.97
N GLN A 22 -5.63 -8.66 9.99
CA GLN A 22 -4.44 -7.83 10.13
C GLN A 22 -4.64 -6.70 11.15
N GLY A 23 -5.81 -6.08 11.22
CA GLY A 23 -6.13 -5.04 12.19
C GLY A 23 -6.19 -5.55 13.62
N TYR A 24 -6.70 -6.75 13.83
CA TYR A 24 -6.63 -7.44 15.12
C TYR A 24 -5.17 -7.65 15.54
N LEU A 25 -4.36 -8.23 14.65
CA LEU A 25 -2.94 -8.49 14.92
C LEU A 25 -2.12 -7.21 15.07
N ALA A 26 -2.45 -6.13 14.36
CA ALA A 26 -1.77 -4.84 14.55
C ALA A 26 -1.87 -4.31 15.98
N VAL A 27 -2.94 -4.66 16.71
CA VAL A 27 -3.11 -4.31 18.12
C VAL A 27 -2.42 -5.29 19.04
N VAL A 28 -2.57 -6.60 18.78
CA VAL A 28 -2.24 -7.65 19.77
C VAL A 28 -0.82 -8.18 19.59
N PHE A 29 -0.33 -8.25 18.37
CA PHE A 29 0.86 -9.03 18.03
C PHE A 29 2.11 -8.63 18.81
N LEU A 30 2.58 -7.38 18.68
CA LEU A 30 3.79 -6.93 19.37
C LEU A 30 3.62 -6.81 20.88
N PRO A 31 2.50 -6.26 21.42
CA PRO A 31 2.26 -6.26 22.85
C PRO A 31 2.28 -7.66 23.45
N ALA A 32 1.65 -8.65 22.82
CA ALA A 32 1.65 -10.03 23.30
C ALA A 32 3.06 -10.65 23.30
N LEU A 33 3.82 -10.49 22.22
CA LEU A 33 5.20 -10.99 22.17
C LEU A 33 6.10 -10.33 23.21
N HIS A 34 5.92 -9.04 23.48
CA HIS A 34 6.66 -8.34 24.51
C HIS A 34 6.34 -8.91 25.91
N THR A 35 5.07 -9.16 26.22
CA THR A 35 4.67 -9.78 27.48
C THR A 35 5.15 -11.22 27.63
N LEU A 36 5.41 -11.91 26.49
CA LEU A 36 6.05 -13.23 26.45
C LEU A 36 7.58 -13.16 26.52
N GLY A 37 8.16 -12.00 26.82
CA GLY A 37 9.58 -11.82 27.06
C GLY A 37 10.44 -11.47 25.86
N TRP A 38 9.84 -11.15 24.71
CA TRP A 38 10.62 -10.70 23.54
C TRP A 38 11.15 -9.28 23.76
N SER A 39 12.46 -9.10 23.55
CA SER A 39 13.08 -7.78 23.62
C SER A 39 12.65 -6.90 22.45
N SER A 40 12.73 -5.56 22.62
CA SER A 40 12.44 -4.61 21.55
C SER A 40 13.29 -4.85 20.29
N LEU A 41 14.55 -5.23 20.49
CA LEU A 41 15.46 -5.56 19.39
C LEU A 41 14.99 -6.81 18.62
N THR A 42 14.59 -7.86 19.34
CA THR A 42 14.07 -9.10 18.74
C THR A 42 12.76 -8.82 17.98
N LEU A 43 11.87 -8.01 18.55
CA LEU A 43 10.63 -7.58 17.90
C LEU A 43 10.90 -6.81 16.61
N GLY A 44 11.79 -5.82 16.66
CA GLY A 44 12.19 -5.03 15.50
C GLY A 44 12.87 -5.87 14.42
N GLY A 45 13.75 -6.78 14.81
CA GLY A 45 14.43 -7.71 13.92
C GLY A 45 13.47 -8.67 13.21
N ALA A 46 12.52 -9.26 13.94
CA ALA A 46 11.51 -10.15 13.38
C ALA A 46 10.62 -9.43 12.36
N LEU A 47 10.19 -8.20 12.67
CA LEU A 47 9.40 -7.39 11.73
C LEU A 47 10.21 -7.02 10.48
N SER A 48 11.47 -6.61 10.64
CA SER A 48 12.35 -6.30 9.49
C SER A 48 12.60 -7.53 8.63
N GLY A 49 12.80 -8.70 9.24
CA GLY A 49 12.90 -9.98 8.55
C GLY A 49 11.64 -10.32 7.74
N GLY A 50 10.47 -10.11 8.34
CA GLY A 50 9.18 -10.28 7.64
C GLY A 50 9.00 -9.33 6.47
N LEU A 51 9.35 -8.04 6.63
CA LEU A 51 9.31 -7.06 5.53
C LEU A 51 10.33 -7.37 4.42
N LEU A 52 11.52 -7.85 4.76
CA LEU A 52 12.51 -8.31 3.77
C LEU A 52 11.95 -9.50 2.97
N ALA A 53 11.32 -10.42 3.64
CA ALA A 53 10.68 -11.57 3.01
C ALA A 53 9.54 -11.15 2.07
N ASP A 54 8.66 -10.24 2.55
CA ASP A 54 7.57 -9.68 1.73
C ASP A 54 8.12 -8.96 0.48
N PHE A 55 9.22 -8.24 0.61
CA PHE A 55 9.92 -7.59 -0.49
C PHE A 55 10.49 -8.60 -1.52
N LEU A 56 11.24 -9.61 -1.05
CA LEU A 56 11.81 -10.64 -1.92
C LEU A 56 10.74 -11.45 -2.64
N LEU A 57 9.67 -11.81 -1.94
CA LEU A 57 8.51 -12.48 -2.54
C LEU A 57 7.79 -11.57 -3.55
N THR A 58 7.68 -10.27 -3.29
CA THR A 58 7.08 -9.31 -4.24
C THR A 58 7.89 -9.27 -5.54
N LEU A 59 9.23 -9.26 -5.46
CA LEU A 59 10.09 -9.34 -6.64
C LEU A 59 9.92 -10.65 -7.40
N ALA A 60 9.87 -11.77 -6.68
CA ALA A 60 9.65 -13.09 -7.26
C ALA A 60 8.28 -13.18 -7.95
N VAL A 61 7.21 -12.78 -7.26
CA VAL A 61 5.84 -12.77 -7.82
C VAL A 61 5.76 -11.85 -9.04
N GLY A 62 6.40 -10.68 -9.00
CA GLY A 62 6.49 -9.76 -10.14
C GLY A 62 7.08 -10.42 -11.37
N ALA A 63 8.17 -11.19 -11.22
CA ALA A 63 8.81 -11.91 -12.32
C ALA A 63 7.92 -13.04 -12.91
N PHE A 64 7.00 -13.60 -12.09
CA PHE A 64 6.06 -14.63 -12.54
C PHE A 64 4.72 -14.04 -13.03
N ALA A 65 4.38 -12.81 -12.65
CA ALA A 65 3.09 -12.18 -12.95
C ALA A 65 2.82 -12.05 -14.46
N ASP A 66 3.87 -11.88 -15.26
CA ASP A 66 3.78 -11.83 -16.73
C ASP A 66 3.47 -13.18 -17.38
N ARG A 67 3.70 -14.28 -16.64
CA ARG A 67 3.58 -15.66 -17.18
C ARG A 67 2.36 -16.41 -16.66
N ARG A 68 1.75 -15.95 -15.60
CA ARG A 68 0.64 -16.62 -14.92
C ARG A 68 -0.58 -15.69 -14.78
N PRO A 69 -1.81 -16.24 -14.86
CA PRO A 69 -3.02 -15.45 -14.64
C PRO A 69 -3.02 -14.83 -13.24
N PRO A 70 -3.27 -13.50 -13.08
CA PRO A 70 -3.28 -12.81 -11.79
C PRO A 70 -4.17 -13.46 -10.74
N ARG A 71 -5.34 -13.99 -11.14
CA ARG A 71 -6.23 -14.75 -10.26
C ARG A 71 -5.54 -15.96 -9.60
N ARG A 72 -4.77 -16.75 -10.37
CA ARG A 72 -4.08 -17.94 -9.83
C ARG A 72 -2.99 -17.54 -8.84
N LEU A 73 -2.28 -16.45 -9.10
CA LEU A 73 -1.27 -15.92 -8.19
C LEU A 73 -1.90 -15.45 -6.88
N LEU A 74 -3.03 -14.74 -6.94
CA LEU A 74 -3.76 -14.34 -5.74
C LEU A 74 -4.25 -15.56 -4.93
N MET A 75 -4.82 -16.58 -5.60
CA MET A 75 -5.24 -17.81 -4.93
C MET A 75 -4.07 -18.55 -4.26
N ALA A 76 -2.92 -18.63 -4.94
CA ALA A 76 -1.72 -19.23 -4.37
C ALA A 76 -1.24 -18.47 -3.13
N GLY A 77 -1.34 -17.13 -3.15
CA GLY A 77 -0.99 -16.28 -2.01
C GLY A 77 -1.89 -16.48 -0.81
N GLU A 78 -3.21 -16.56 -1.02
CA GLU A 78 -4.16 -16.83 0.06
C GLU A 78 -3.93 -18.24 0.65
N LEU A 79 -3.71 -19.22 -0.19
CA LEU A 79 -3.42 -20.58 0.25
C LEU A 79 -2.12 -20.63 1.06
N ALA A 80 -1.03 -20.05 0.54
CA ALA A 80 0.26 -20.01 1.22
C ALA A 80 0.17 -19.28 2.58
N GLY A 81 -0.50 -18.12 2.62
CA GLY A 81 -0.71 -17.36 3.86
C GLY A 81 -1.52 -18.12 4.90
N GLY A 82 -2.60 -18.79 4.49
CA GLY A 82 -3.40 -19.64 5.37
C GLY A 82 -2.63 -20.84 5.90
N LEU A 83 -1.97 -21.60 5.00
CA LEU A 83 -1.18 -22.78 5.39
C LEU A 83 -0.01 -22.42 6.32
N ALA A 84 0.57 -21.22 6.18
CA ALA A 84 1.65 -20.77 7.06
C ALA A 84 1.25 -20.66 8.53
N THR A 85 -0.05 -20.52 8.83
CA THR A 85 -0.54 -20.45 10.21
C THR A 85 -0.64 -21.82 10.89
N LEU A 86 -0.78 -22.90 10.14
CA LEU A 86 -1.02 -24.25 10.68
C LEU A 86 0.10 -24.75 11.61
N PRO A 87 1.40 -24.63 11.25
CA PRO A 87 2.48 -25.06 12.14
C PRO A 87 2.47 -24.34 13.49
N PHE A 88 1.99 -23.10 13.55
CA PHE A 88 1.89 -22.36 14.81
C PHE A 88 0.88 -22.99 15.78
N PHE A 89 -0.22 -23.55 15.28
CA PHE A 89 -1.19 -24.25 16.14
C PHE A 89 -0.66 -25.59 16.68
N LEU A 90 0.21 -26.24 15.92
CA LEU A 90 0.80 -27.53 16.33
C LEU A 90 1.96 -27.32 17.33
N HIS A 91 2.79 -26.30 17.09
CA HIS A 91 3.96 -26.02 17.91
C HIS A 91 4.28 -24.52 17.88
N PRO A 92 3.74 -23.73 18.82
CA PRO A 92 4.08 -22.32 18.94
C PRO A 92 5.58 -22.14 19.23
N SER A 93 6.32 -21.61 18.28
CA SER A 93 7.76 -21.40 18.37
C SER A 93 8.18 -20.15 17.58
N PRO A 94 9.35 -19.58 17.86
CA PRO A 94 9.89 -18.48 17.05
C PRO A 94 9.97 -18.80 15.56
N LEU A 95 10.24 -20.07 15.20
CA LEU A 95 10.34 -20.51 13.82
C LEU A 95 8.96 -20.50 13.13
N THR A 96 7.93 -21.07 13.78
CA THR A 96 6.56 -21.09 13.23
C THR A 96 5.98 -19.68 13.16
N LEU A 97 6.29 -18.81 14.12
CA LEU A 97 5.95 -17.41 14.08
C LEU A 97 6.66 -16.68 12.93
N GLY A 98 7.95 -16.96 12.73
CA GLY A 98 8.72 -16.46 11.59
C GLY A 98 8.09 -16.86 10.25
N LEU A 99 7.61 -18.09 10.11
CA LEU A 99 6.91 -18.55 8.91
C LEU A 99 5.61 -17.77 8.64
N VAL A 100 4.85 -17.47 9.71
CA VAL A 100 3.63 -16.65 9.59
C VAL A 100 3.97 -15.21 9.20
N LEU A 101 5.01 -14.63 9.80
CA LEU A 101 5.51 -13.30 9.41
C LEU A 101 5.94 -13.26 7.96
N PHE A 102 6.67 -14.31 7.52
CA PHE A 102 7.20 -14.42 6.16
C PHE A 102 6.10 -14.54 5.09
N LEU A 103 5.13 -15.44 5.26
CA LEU A 103 4.12 -15.73 4.23
C LEU A 103 2.81 -14.96 4.41
N ALA A 104 2.35 -14.79 5.65
CA ALA A 104 1.09 -14.10 5.95
C ALA A 104 1.28 -12.63 6.35
N GLY A 105 2.51 -12.20 6.70
CA GLY A 105 2.82 -10.83 7.10
C GLY A 105 2.02 -10.39 8.32
N ALA A 106 1.97 -11.23 9.37
CA ALA A 106 1.15 -11.00 10.55
C ALA A 106 1.42 -9.63 11.21
N GLY A 107 0.41 -8.79 11.30
CA GLY A 107 0.50 -7.46 11.91
C GLY A 107 1.32 -6.41 11.12
N GLN A 108 1.91 -6.78 9.98
CA GLN A 108 2.74 -5.88 9.17
C GLN A 108 2.01 -5.29 7.97
N ARG A 109 1.03 -6.02 7.42
CA ARG A 109 0.29 -5.58 6.23
C ARG A 109 -0.74 -4.54 6.60
N SER A 110 -0.54 -3.34 6.16
CA SER A 110 -1.52 -2.26 6.29
C SER A 110 -2.51 -2.29 5.12
N ASN A 111 -3.74 -1.84 5.35
CA ASN A 111 -4.81 -1.70 4.34
C ASN A 111 -5.38 -3.00 3.74
N GLY A 112 -5.24 -4.15 4.38
CA GLY A 112 -5.75 -5.42 3.88
C GLY A 112 -5.13 -5.86 2.54
N SER A 113 -3.93 -5.37 2.22
CA SER A 113 -3.18 -5.73 1.02
C SER A 113 -2.91 -7.23 0.98
N PRO A 114 -2.91 -7.88 -0.21
CA PRO A 114 -2.46 -9.25 -0.34
C PRO A 114 -0.93 -9.41 -0.21
N GLY A 115 -0.20 -8.37 0.24
CA GLY A 115 1.24 -8.39 0.42
C GLY A 115 1.99 -8.61 -0.88
N PRO A 116 2.88 -9.63 -0.98
CA PRO A 116 3.69 -9.91 -2.17
C PRO A 116 2.86 -10.12 -3.45
N TRP A 117 1.58 -10.50 -3.31
CA TRP A 117 0.65 -10.74 -4.41
C TRP A 117 -0.08 -9.48 -4.87
N GLY A 118 0.23 -8.32 -4.26
CA GLY A 118 -0.35 -7.00 -4.57
C GLY A 118 -0.27 -6.60 -6.04
N PRO A 119 0.83 -6.85 -6.77
CA PRO A 119 0.91 -6.58 -8.21
C PRO A 119 -0.19 -7.27 -9.01
N SER A 120 -0.53 -8.51 -8.66
CA SER A 120 -1.62 -9.26 -9.33
C SER A 120 -2.99 -8.62 -9.12
N GLU A 121 -3.27 -8.10 -7.93
CA GLU A 121 -4.51 -7.36 -7.65
C GLU A 121 -4.55 -6.03 -8.42
N GLN A 122 -3.42 -5.31 -8.51
CA GLN A 122 -3.33 -4.06 -9.26
C GLN A 122 -3.56 -4.27 -10.75
N ILE A 123 -3.04 -5.36 -11.33
CA ILE A 123 -3.31 -5.72 -12.74
C ILE A 123 -4.81 -5.94 -12.97
N LEU A 124 -5.50 -6.64 -12.06
CA LEU A 124 -6.94 -6.85 -12.16
C LEU A 124 -7.73 -5.53 -12.09
N LEU A 125 -7.37 -4.65 -11.16
CA LEU A 125 -8.00 -3.34 -11.03
C LEU A 125 -7.72 -2.42 -12.24
N ALA A 126 -6.52 -2.50 -12.82
CA ALA A 126 -6.15 -1.70 -13.99
C ALA A 126 -6.89 -2.12 -15.28
N ARG A 127 -7.37 -3.36 -15.36
CA ARG A 127 -8.16 -3.88 -16.50
C ARG A 127 -9.65 -3.52 -16.43
N LEU A 128 -10.09 -2.89 -15.34
CA LEU A 128 -11.49 -2.46 -15.22
C LEU A 128 -11.76 -1.27 -16.15
N PRO A 129 -13.01 -1.17 -16.68
CA PRO A 129 -13.42 -0.01 -17.45
C PRO A 129 -13.18 1.29 -16.66
N PRO A 130 -12.81 2.39 -17.34
CA PRO A 130 -12.58 3.66 -16.66
C PRO A 130 -13.85 4.10 -15.92
N ALA A 131 -13.68 4.40 -14.62
CA ALA A 131 -14.75 4.92 -13.80
C ALA A 131 -14.92 6.45 -14.03
N LYS A 132 -16.07 6.99 -13.58
CA LYS A 132 -16.35 8.44 -13.62
C LYS A 132 -15.32 9.29 -12.88
N ALA A 133 -14.59 8.69 -11.92
CA ALA A 133 -13.45 9.28 -11.24
C ALA A 133 -12.22 8.36 -11.42
N PRO A 134 -11.05 8.87 -11.80
CA PRO A 134 -9.91 8.07 -12.23
C PRO A 134 -9.36 7.13 -11.16
N PHE A 135 -9.57 7.45 -9.87
CA PHE A 135 -9.05 6.67 -8.75
C PHE A 135 -10.16 6.00 -7.90
N LEU A 136 -11.40 5.96 -8.40
CA LEU A 136 -12.56 5.48 -7.64
C LEU A 136 -12.38 4.03 -7.16
N HIS A 137 -11.96 3.13 -8.05
CA HIS A 137 -11.77 1.71 -7.70
C HIS A 137 -10.64 1.51 -6.68
N PHE A 138 -9.54 2.23 -6.84
CA PHE A 138 -8.42 2.21 -5.88
C PHE A 138 -8.83 2.78 -4.52
N GLY A 139 -9.54 3.91 -4.50
CA GLY A 139 -10.04 4.53 -3.27
C GLY A 139 -11.00 3.61 -2.51
N HIS A 140 -11.93 2.95 -3.22
CA HIS A 140 -12.88 2.02 -2.61
C HIS A 140 -12.20 0.76 -2.04
N THR A 141 -11.32 0.10 -2.79
CA THR A 141 -10.62 -1.10 -2.32
C THR A 141 -9.69 -0.79 -1.15
N MET A 142 -9.00 0.37 -1.18
CA MET A 142 -8.19 0.84 -0.06
C MET A 142 -9.04 1.11 1.17
N ALA A 143 -10.17 1.81 1.01
CA ALA A 143 -11.06 2.13 2.11
C ALA A 143 -11.66 0.89 2.77
N LEU A 144 -12.08 -0.12 1.98
CA LEU A 144 -12.58 -1.38 2.51
C LEU A 144 -11.52 -2.13 3.31
N GLY A 145 -10.28 -2.17 2.82
CA GLY A 145 -9.17 -2.76 3.57
C GLY A 145 -8.90 -2.05 4.91
N LEU A 146 -8.85 -0.72 4.90
CA LEU A 146 -8.65 0.09 6.11
C LEU A 146 -9.85 -0.02 7.07
N ALA A 147 -11.08 -0.03 6.55
CA ALA A 147 -12.27 -0.26 7.37
C ALA A 147 -12.26 -1.65 8.03
N GLY A 148 -11.82 -2.67 7.29
CA GLY A 148 -11.58 -4.00 7.84
C GLY A 148 -10.54 -3.97 8.97
N MET A 149 -9.42 -3.26 8.79
CA MET A 149 -8.43 -3.10 9.86
C MET A 149 -9.01 -2.40 11.09
N GLY A 150 -9.82 -1.36 10.90
CA GLY A 150 -10.53 -0.70 11.99
C GLY A 150 -11.46 -1.65 12.75
N ALA A 151 -12.23 -2.47 12.02
CA ALA A 151 -13.08 -3.49 12.61
C ALA A 151 -12.27 -4.54 13.38
N GLY A 152 -11.17 -5.03 12.82
CA GLY A 152 -10.26 -5.95 13.48
C GLY A 152 -9.64 -5.38 14.77
N ALA A 153 -9.21 -4.13 14.73
CA ALA A 153 -8.71 -3.43 15.92
C ALA A 153 -9.81 -3.31 17.00
N LEU A 154 -11.08 -3.03 16.62
CA LEU A 154 -12.19 -3.01 17.56
C LEU A 154 -12.49 -4.40 18.16
N LEU A 155 -12.31 -5.48 17.38
CA LEU A 155 -12.44 -6.85 17.93
C LEU A 155 -11.36 -7.09 18.99
N ALA A 156 -10.13 -6.63 18.76
CA ALA A 156 -9.03 -6.74 19.74
C ALA A 156 -9.35 -6.02 21.05
N ARG A 157 -10.19 -4.98 21.06
CA ARG A 157 -10.63 -4.26 22.26
C ARG A 157 -11.30 -5.17 23.29
N LYS A 158 -12.01 -6.22 22.80
CA LYS A 158 -12.76 -7.14 23.65
C LYS A 158 -11.93 -8.31 24.18
N VAL A 159 -10.66 -8.39 23.79
CA VAL A 159 -9.78 -9.49 24.16
C VAL A 159 -9.25 -9.26 25.58
N THR A 160 -9.70 -10.11 26.50
CA THR A 160 -9.28 -10.14 27.92
C THR A 160 -8.52 -11.40 28.27
N VAL A 161 -8.19 -12.22 27.26
CA VAL A 161 -7.46 -13.49 27.44
C VAL A 161 -5.95 -13.30 27.55
N ALA A 162 -5.27 -14.33 28.03
CA ALA A 162 -3.82 -14.35 28.10
C ALA A 162 -3.16 -14.07 26.74
N PRO A 163 -1.96 -13.48 26.70
CA PRO A 163 -1.26 -13.08 25.46
C PRO A 163 -1.13 -14.22 24.44
N GLU A 164 -0.86 -15.43 24.91
CA GLU A 164 -0.75 -16.63 24.06
C GLU A 164 -2.07 -16.95 23.36
N HIS A 165 -3.18 -16.93 24.09
CA HIS A 165 -4.51 -17.14 23.50
C HIS A 165 -4.90 -16.03 22.54
N ALA A 166 -4.51 -14.78 22.84
CA ALA A 166 -4.74 -13.67 21.95
C ALA A 166 -3.98 -13.83 20.61
N LEU A 167 -2.73 -14.35 20.65
CA LEU A 167 -1.99 -14.72 19.44
C LEU A 167 -2.67 -15.84 18.66
N HIS A 168 -3.10 -16.92 19.35
CA HIS A 168 -3.83 -18.01 18.69
C HIS A 168 -5.12 -17.55 18.00
N LEU A 169 -5.89 -16.65 18.63
CA LEU A 169 -7.06 -16.03 18.01
C LEU A 169 -6.69 -15.23 16.75
N GLY A 170 -5.58 -14.50 16.80
CA GLY A 170 -5.06 -13.76 15.64
C GLY A 170 -4.66 -14.68 14.49
N MET A 171 -3.98 -15.78 14.79
CA MET A 171 -3.59 -16.78 13.78
C MET A 171 -4.82 -17.50 13.20
N ALA A 172 -5.81 -17.83 14.03
CA ALA A 172 -7.08 -18.36 13.56
C ALA A 172 -7.81 -17.37 12.65
N GLY A 173 -7.81 -16.09 13.01
CA GLY A 173 -8.34 -15.01 12.18
C GLY A 173 -7.65 -14.92 10.82
N LEU A 174 -6.32 -15.06 10.76
CA LEU A 174 -5.57 -15.11 9.50
C LEU A 174 -5.98 -16.31 8.65
N LEU A 175 -6.06 -17.50 9.24
CA LEU A 175 -6.48 -18.72 8.53
C LEU A 175 -7.88 -18.56 7.94
N VAL A 176 -8.85 -18.15 8.78
CA VAL A 176 -10.24 -17.96 8.36
C VAL A 176 -10.35 -16.88 7.26
N SER A 177 -9.65 -15.75 7.44
CA SER A 177 -9.64 -14.69 6.43
C SER A 177 -9.02 -15.14 5.11
N SER A 178 -7.93 -15.93 5.15
CA SER A 178 -7.30 -16.49 3.95
C SER A 178 -8.22 -17.46 3.22
N LEU A 179 -8.92 -18.34 3.93
CA LEU A 179 -9.92 -19.24 3.33
C LEU A 179 -11.09 -18.48 2.71
N ALA A 180 -11.62 -17.47 3.41
CA ALA A 180 -12.68 -16.62 2.89
C ALA A 180 -12.22 -15.80 1.67
N CYS A 181 -11.01 -15.26 1.68
CA CYS A 181 -10.42 -14.57 0.54
C CYS A 181 -10.17 -15.52 -0.64
N LEU A 182 -9.68 -16.73 -0.38
CA LEU A 182 -9.52 -17.77 -1.40
C LEU A 182 -10.86 -18.07 -2.08
N PHE A 183 -11.94 -18.18 -1.30
CA PHE A 183 -13.30 -18.35 -1.84
C PHE A 183 -13.70 -17.15 -2.71
N LEU A 184 -13.54 -15.90 -2.25
CA LEU A 184 -13.89 -14.71 -3.03
C LEU A 184 -13.07 -14.59 -4.31
N VAL A 185 -11.76 -14.82 -4.24
CA VAL A 185 -10.85 -14.77 -5.39
C VAL A 185 -11.17 -15.90 -6.38
N SER A 186 -11.59 -17.08 -5.90
CA SER A 186 -12.03 -18.19 -6.76
C SER A 186 -13.27 -17.85 -7.59
N ARG A 187 -14.06 -16.86 -7.19
CA ARG A 187 -15.24 -16.38 -7.92
C ARG A 187 -14.91 -15.35 -9.00
N LEU A 188 -13.67 -14.84 -9.04
CA LEU A 188 -13.26 -13.96 -10.14
C LEU A 188 -13.34 -14.71 -11.49
N PRO A 189 -13.74 -14.03 -12.57
CA PRO A 189 -13.82 -14.66 -13.88
C PRO A 189 -12.45 -15.21 -14.31
N PRO A 190 -12.42 -16.35 -15.03
CA PRO A 190 -11.19 -16.88 -15.58
C PRO A 190 -10.65 -15.88 -16.61
N GLU A 191 -9.37 -15.58 -16.51
CA GLU A 191 -8.70 -14.64 -17.40
C GLU A 191 -7.97 -15.37 -18.51
N SER A 192 -8.11 -14.87 -19.72
CA SER A 192 -7.16 -15.18 -20.79
C SER A 192 -5.81 -14.54 -20.46
N PRO A 193 -4.68 -15.21 -20.79
CA PRO A 193 -3.37 -14.58 -20.72
C PRO A 193 -3.42 -13.24 -21.46
N ALA A 194 -2.90 -12.17 -20.85
CA ALA A 194 -2.81 -10.89 -21.54
C ALA A 194 -2.04 -11.09 -22.87
N PRO A 195 -2.48 -10.47 -23.98
CA PRO A 195 -1.66 -10.41 -25.17
C PRO A 195 -0.30 -9.86 -24.74
N ARG A 196 0.75 -10.62 -24.96
CA ARG A 196 2.10 -10.12 -24.77
C ARG A 196 2.28 -8.98 -25.75
N THR A 197 2.27 -7.74 -25.27
CA THR A 197 2.93 -6.68 -26.03
C THR A 197 4.42 -7.04 -25.94
N PRO A 198 5.08 -7.44 -27.01
CA PRO A 198 6.51 -7.70 -26.97
C PRO A 198 7.15 -6.41 -26.44
N LEU A 199 7.82 -6.51 -25.31
CA LEU A 199 8.78 -5.47 -24.91
C LEU A 199 9.86 -5.52 -25.99
N ASP A 200 9.83 -4.56 -26.91
CA ASP A 200 10.82 -4.46 -27.96
C ASP A 200 12.19 -4.23 -27.29
N PRO A 201 13.08 -5.25 -27.28
CA PRO A 201 14.36 -5.11 -26.62
C PRO A 201 15.22 -4.02 -27.27
N ALA A 202 15.01 -3.76 -28.57
CA ALA A 202 15.69 -2.71 -29.30
C ALA A 202 15.26 -1.30 -28.88
N ALA A 203 13.97 -1.14 -28.49
CA ALA A 203 13.47 0.12 -27.96
C ALA A 203 13.99 0.45 -26.54
N GLN A 204 14.52 -0.55 -25.83
CA GLN A 204 15.11 -0.35 -24.49
C GLN A 204 16.60 0.06 -24.52
N ALA A 205 17.30 -0.26 -25.61
CA ALA A 205 18.77 -0.12 -25.68
C ALA A 205 19.26 1.22 -26.21
N THR A 206 18.45 2.04 -26.84
CA THR A 206 18.95 3.11 -27.74
C THR A 206 18.62 4.55 -27.30
N GLU A 207 17.95 4.78 -26.20
CA GLU A 207 17.70 6.15 -25.71
C GLU A 207 18.55 6.45 -24.46
N GLU A 208 19.61 7.24 -24.62
CA GLU A 208 20.25 7.94 -23.51
C GLU A 208 19.19 8.74 -22.76
N SER A 209 19.01 8.40 -21.46
CA SER A 209 18.12 9.13 -20.58
C SER A 209 18.56 10.58 -20.52
N SER A 210 17.69 11.53 -20.89
CA SER A 210 18.01 12.94 -20.72
C SER A 210 18.40 13.21 -19.26
N ALA A 211 19.33 14.12 -19.03
CA ALA A 211 19.79 14.48 -17.67
C ALA A 211 18.60 14.86 -16.77
N GLU A 212 17.57 15.45 -17.35
CA GLU A 212 16.35 15.82 -16.65
C GLU A 212 15.49 14.62 -16.22
N GLU A 213 15.34 13.64 -17.10
CA GLU A 213 14.60 12.41 -16.78
C GLU A 213 15.29 11.59 -15.70
N ARG A 214 16.63 11.49 -15.77
CA ARG A 214 17.45 10.89 -14.71
C ARG A 214 17.25 11.61 -13.38
N ARG A 215 17.21 12.94 -13.37
CA ARG A 215 16.92 13.75 -12.19
C ARG A 215 15.53 13.45 -11.61
N LYS A 216 14.48 13.36 -12.44
CA LYS A 216 13.11 13.01 -12.01
C LYS A 216 13.05 11.61 -11.37
N LEU A 217 13.74 10.63 -11.98
CA LEU A 217 13.84 9.28 -11.42
C LEU A 217 14.58 9.26 -10.08
N LEU A 218 15.69 9.99 -9.96
CA LEU A 218 16.43 10.10 -8.71
C LEU A 218 15.59 10.78 -7.61
N LEU A 219 14.87 11.85 -7.92
CA LEU A 219 13.95 12.50 -6.98
C LEU A 219 12.83 11.56 -6.54
N LEU A 220 12.29 10.77 -7.46
CA LEU A 220 11.28 9.75 -7.14
C LEU A 220 11.83 8.71 -6.16
N VAL A 221 13.00 8.16 -6.44
CA VAL A 221 13.66 7.17 -5.55
C VAL A 221 13.97 7.80 -4.18
N ALA A 222 14.53 8.99 -4.13
CA ALA A 222 14.84 9.69 -2.88
C ALA A 222 13.57 9.96 -2.05
N THR A 223 12.47 10.38 -2.69
CA THR A 223 11.16 10.56 -2.04
C THR A 223 10.64 9.25 -1.44
N ASN A 224 10.82 8.15 -2.16
CA ASN A 224 10.35 6.84 -1.71
C ASN A 224 11.21 6.26 -0.59
N VAL A 225 12.53 6.42 -0.68
CA VAL A 225 13.47 5.94 0.36
C VAL A 225 13.20 6.69 1.66
N THR A 226 13.10 8.01 1.64
CA THR A 226 12.82 8.80 2.84
C THR A 226 11.42 8.52 3.40
N GLY A 227 10.41 8.45 2.53
CA GLY A 227 9.05 8.11 2.93
C GLY A 227 8.90 6.67 3.43
N GLY A 228 9.57 5.71 2.78
CA GLY A 228 9.57 4.30 3.16
C GLY A 228 10.19 4.08 4.54
N LEU A 229 11.36 4.68 4.78
CA LEU A 229 12.02 4.59 6.09
C LEU A 229 11.16 5.25 7.19
N ALA A 230 10.55 6.42 6.90
CA ALA A 230 9.62 7.08 7.83
C ALA A 230 8.42 6.20 8.21
N MET A 231 7.87 5.46 7.23
CA MET A 231 6.78 4.51 7.48
C MET A 231 7.27 3.29 8.28
N GLY A 232 8.42 2.74 7.92
CA GLY A 232 9.00 1.57 8.60
C GLY A 232 9.33 1.83 10.07
N LEU A 233 9.81 3.03 10.42
CA LEU A 233 10.14 3.43 11.79
C LEU A 233 8.92 3.47 12.74
N VAL A 234 7.72 3.65 12.23
CA VAL A 234 6.53 3.89 13.09
C VAL A 234 5.42 2.87 12.86
N ASP A 235 5.00 2.65 11.61
CA ASP A 235 3.75 1.93 11.35
C ASP A 235 3.74 0.49 11.90
N PRO A 236 4.79 -0.34 11.72
CA PRO A 236 4.81 -1.70 12.24
C PRO A 236 4.93 -1.77 13.77
N VAL A 237 5.52 -0.76 14.41
CA VAL A 237 5.84 -0.77 15.84
C VAL A 237 4.93 0.13 16.69
N ILE A 238 3.93 0.78 16.09
CA ILE A 238 3.14 1.80 16.77
C ILE A 238 2.36 1.26 17.99
N ALA A 239 1.79 0.06 17.91
CA ALA A 239 1.10 -0.55 19.04
C ALA A 239 2.05 -0.81 20.21
N TYR A 240 3.27 -1.24 19.91
CA TYR A 240 4.32 -1.42 20.90
C TYR A 240 4.76 -0.07 21.51
N TRP A 241 4.90 0.98 20.69
CA TRP A 241 5.19 2.31 21.18
C TRP A 241 4.11 2.82 22.15
N PHE A 242 2.82 2.65 21.82
CA PHE A 242 1.73 2.98 22.74
C PHE A 242 1.87 2.25 24.06
N LEU A 243 2.18 0.95 24.02
CA LEU A 243 2.37 0.12 25.21
C LEU A 243 3.51 0.68 26.08
N VAL A 244 4.69 0.89 25.52
CA VAL A 244 5.88 1.30 26.27
C VAL A 244 5.80 2.74 26.77
N ARG A 245 5.15 3.63 25.99
CA ARG A 245 5.07 5.07 26.32
C ARG A 245 4.03 5.40 27.36
N PHE A 246 2.88 4.74 27.31
CA PHE A 246 1.70 5.10 28.12
C PHE A 246 1.26 3.98 29.06
N HIS A 247 1.76 2.76 28.91
CA HIS A 247 1.34 1.56 29.64
C HIS A 247 -0.19 1.35 29.67
N PRO A 248 -0.90 1.55 28.55
CA PRO A 248 -2.35 1.46 28.52
C PRO A 248 -2.78 0.00 28.40
N GLY A 249 -4.02 -0.28 28.79
CA GLY A 249 -4.65 -1.55 28.46
C GLY A 249 -4.87 -1.71 26.94
N THR A 250 -4.94 -2.98 26.49
CA THR A 250 -5.16 -3.34 25.06
C THR A 250 -6.36 -2.60 24.45
N ALA A 251 -7.42 -2.35 25.23
CA ALA A 251 -8.62 -1.64 24.77
C ALA A 251 -8.33 -0.20 24.28
N SER A 252 -7.40 0.49 24.93
CA SER A 252 -7.03 1.87 24.55
C SER A 252 -6.20 1.90 23.28
N ILE A 253 -5.23 0.96 23.13
CA ILE A 253 -4.46 0.78 21.89
C ILE A 253 -5.40 0.43 20.72
N ALA A 254 -6.33 -0.50 20.96
CA ALA A 254 -7.33 -0.92 19.99
C ALA A 254 -8.16 0.24 19.48
N LEU A 255 -8.64 1.10 20.39
CA LEU A 255 -9.44 2.26 20.02
C LEU A 255 -8.63 3.29 19.21
N ALA A 256 -7.39 3.57 19.62
CA ALA A 256 -6.49 4.48 18.91
C ALA A 256 -6.22 4.01 17.48
N LEU A 257 -5.91 2.72 17.30
CA LEU A 257 -5.66 2.14 15.97
C LEU A 257 -6.94 2.04 15.13
N ALA A 258 -8.07 1.66 15.73
CA ALA A 258 -9.36 1.62 15.04
C ALA A 258 -9.76 3.01 14.52
N THR A 259 -9.58 4.06 15.32
CA THR A 259 -9.82 5.45 14.92
C THR A 259 -8.91 5.85 13.77
N ALA A 260 -7.63 5.48 13.82
CA ALA A 260 -6.67 5.79 12.77
C ALA A 260 -7.00 5.08 11.45
N PHE A 261 -7.33 3.81 11.49
CA PHE A 261 -7.73 3.06 10.29
C PHE A 261 -9.07 3.54 9.74
N GLY A 262 -10.05 3.82 10.61
CA GLY A 262 -11.35 4.37 10.21
C GLY A 262 -11.25 5.74 9.54
N ALA A 263 -10.49 6.67 10.13
CA ALA A 263 -10.23 7.97 9.54
C ALA A 263 -9.53 7.84 8.17
N SER A 264 -8.53 6.95 8.07
CA SER A 264 -7.83 6.68 6.81
C SER A 264 -8.76 6.09 5.74
N ALA A 265 -9.72 5.23 6.13
CA ALA A 265 -10.73 4.70 5.23
C ALA A 265 -11.62 5.80 4.66
N VAL A 266 -12.12 6.70 5.51
CA VAL A 266 -12.93 7.85 5.10
C VAL A 266 -12.16 8.76 4.14
N VAL A 267 -10.92 9.11 4.48
CA VAL A 267 -10.08 9.95 3.60
C VAL A 267 -9.82 9.28 2.26
N SER A 268 -9.58 7.95 2.24
CA SER A 268 -9.39 7.19 0.99
C SER A 268 -10.65 7.21 0.11
N LEU A 269 -11.85 7.09 0.69
CA LEU A 269 -13.12 7.22 -0.03
C LEU A 269 -13.31 8.61 -0.62
N LEU A 270 -13.02 9.65 0.15
CA LEU A 270 -13.15 11.04 -0.29
C LEU A 270 -12.20 11.36 -1.44
N LEU A 271 -10.93 10.96 -1.32
CA LEU A 271 -9.94 11.14 -2.37
C LEU A 271 -10.32 10.38 -3.65
N GLY A 272 -10.79 9.14 -3.53
CA GLY A 272 -11.22 8.33 -4.67
C GLY A 272 -12.40 8.94 -5.45
N ARG A 273 -13.21 9.80 -4.82
CA ARG A 273 -14.36 10.49 -5.44
C ARG A 273 -14.01 11.80 -6.15
N ILE A 274 -12.79 12.30 -6.00
CA ILE A 274 -12.37 13.55 -6.66
C ILE A 274 -12.33 13.31 -8.17
N ARG A 275 -13.21 14.02 -8.92
CA ARG A 275 -13.30 13.92 -10.38
C ARG A 275 -12.31 14.83 -11.10
N LYS A 276 -12.01 16.00 -10.51
CA LYS A 276 -11.10 16.98 -11.11
C LYS A 276 -9.65 16.62 -10.76
N ILE A 277 -8.89 16.15 -11.73
CA ILE A 277 -7.48 15.75 -11.55
C ILE A 277 -6.64 16.92 -11.02
N THR A 278 -6.95 18.15 -11.39
CA THR A 278 -6.23 19.36 -10.94
C THR A 278 -6.30 19.60 -9.43
N LEU A 279 -7.33 19.09 -8.75
CA LEU A 279 -7.48 19.20 -7.29
C LEU A 279 -6.69 18.13 -6.51
N LEU A 280 -6.26 17.07 -7.16
CA LEU A 280 -5.58 15.94 -6.50
C LEU A 280 -4.20 16.31 -5.94
N PRO A 281 -3.29 16.98 -6.70
CA PRO A 281 -1.98 17.31 -6.19
C PRO A 281 -1.99 18.20 -4.96
N PRO A 282 -2.74 19.32 -4.91
CA PRO A 282 -2.78 20.15 -3.71
C PRO A 282 -3.42 19.41 -2.52
N ALA A 283 -4.43 18.56 -2.74
CA ALA A 283 -5.04 17.74 -1.70
C ALA A 283 -4.02 16.72 -1.11
N VAL A 284 -3.25 16.05 -1.97
CA VAL A 284 -2.20 15.12 -1.55
C VAL A 284 -1.12 15.83 -0.74
N ILE A 285 -0.63 17.00 -1.20
CA ILE A 285 0.39 17.79 -0.52
C ILE A 285 -0.11 18.28 0.85
N ALA A 286 -1.35 18.77 0.92
CA ALA A 286 -1.95 19.22 2.18
C ALA A 286 -2.09 18.07 3.19
N LEU A 287 -2.56 16.89 2.75
CA LEU A 287 -2.66 15.69 3.58
C LEU A 287 -1.30 15.19 4.06
N MET A 288 -0.29 15.19 3.19
CA MET A 288 1.08 14.84 3.58
C MET A 288 1.64 15.86 4.58
N GLY A 289 1.39 17.16 4.40
CA GLY A 289 1.79 18.21 5.34
C GLY A 289 1.16 18.03 6.72
N ALA A 290 -0.16 17.78 6.77
CA ALA A 290 -0.85 17.45 8.01
C ALA A 290 -0.28 16.20 8.69
N SER A 291 0.06 15.17 7.90
CA SER A 291 0.70 13.94 8.39
C SER A 291 2.08 14.21 9.01
N VAL A 292 2.89 15.05 8.39
CA VAL A 292 4.22 15.43 8.90
C VAL A 292 4.06 16.19 10.21
N ALA A 293 3.19 17.19 10.26
CA ALA A 293 2.93 17.99 11.47
C ALA A 293 2.44 17.09 12.63
N ALA A 294 1.47 16.23 12.37
CA ALA A 294 0.96 15.29 13.35
C ALA A 294 2.03 14.28 13.80
N GLY A 295 2.86 13.78 12.86
CA GLY A 295 3.95 12.85 13.16
C GLY A 295 5.03 13.46 14.05
N LEU A 296 5.38 14.72 13.84
CA LEU A 296 6.34 15.47 14.67
C LEU A 296 5.76 15.79 16.05
N ALA A 297 4.45 16.07 16.15
CA ALA A 297 3.79 16.37 17.43
C ALA A 297 3.52 15.10 18.26
N LEU A 298 3.34 13.95 17.64
CA LEU A 298 2.94 12.69 18.26
C LEU A 298 3.79 12.27 19.47
N PRO A 299 5.14 12.33 19.46
CA PRO A 299 5.96 11.88 20.60
C PRO A 299 5.87 12.78 21.83
N PHE A 300 5.32 14.00 21.72
CA PHE A 300 5.30 14.99 22.79
C PHE A 300 3.97 15.09 23.53
N VAL A 301 2.94 14.36 23.09
CA VAL A 301 1.64 14.36 23.80
C VAL A 301 1.67 13.48 25.05
N ALA A 302 0.87 13.87 26.05
CA ALA A 302 0.85 13.21 27.34
C ALA A 302 -0.23 12.13 27.47
N THR A 303 -1.24 12.10 26.61
CA THR A 303 -2.39 11.19 26.72
C THR A 303 -2.52 10.25 25.53
N VAL A 304 -2.98 9.03 25.78
CA VAL A 304 -3.25 8.00 24.75
C VAL A 304 -4.27 8.50 23.72
N GLY A 305 -5.29 9.24 24.17
CA GLY A 305 -6.33 9.79 23.28
C GLY A 305 -5.79 10.83 22.29
N ALA A 306 -4.98 11.78 22.77
CA ALA A 306 -4.32 12.75 21.89
C ALA A 306 -3.33 12.09 20.94
N ALA A 307 -2.55 11.11 21.43
CA ALA A 307 -1.65 10.34 20.60
C ALA A 307 -2.41 9.54 19.52
N GLY A 308 -3.54 8.93 19.87
CA GLY A 308 -4.41 8.22 18.91
C GLY A 308 -4.96 9.14 17.82
N LEU A 309 -5.39 10.35 18.18
CA LEU A 309 -5.87 11.35 17.22
C LEU A 309 -4.75 11.83 16.28
N LEU A 310 -3.57 12.16 16.81
CA LEU A 310 -2.43 12.55 15.98
C LEU A 310 -1.98 11.42 15.08
N TYR A 311 -1.99 10.18 15.58
CA TYR A 311 -1.68 9.02 14.75
C TYR A 311 -2.73 8.80 13.65
N ALA A 312 -4.01 9.08 13.93
CA ALA A 312 -5.07 9.01 12.91
C ALA A 312 -4.83 10.04 11.78
N ILE A 313 -4.46 11.28 12.11
CA ILE A 313 -4.11 12.30 11.12
C ILE A 313 -2.87 11.87 10.33
N ARG A 314 -1.82 11.41 11.03
CA ARG A 314 -0.58 10.93 10.41
C ARG A 314 -0.85 9.78 9.44
N LEU A 315 -1.56 8.75 9.88
CA LEU A 315 -1.83 7.55 9.06
C LEU A 315 -2.69 7.91 7.83
N SER A 316 -3.73 8.74 8.02
CA SER A 316 -4.59 9.18 6.93
C SER A 316 -3.83 9.94 5.85
N GLY A 317 -2.94 10.85 6.24
CA GLY A 317 -2.14 11.61 5.28
C GLY A 317 -1.05 10.81 4.57
N MET A 318 -0.58 9.71 5.16
CA MET A 318 0.43 8.84 4.53
C MET A 318 -0.18 7.74 3.67
N LYS A 319 -1.25 7.08 4.14
CA LYS A 319 -1.80 5.87 3.50
C LYS A 319 -2.86 6.20 2.45
N ALA A 320 -3.81 7.10 2.77
CA ALA A 320 -4.93 7.37 1.88
C ALA A 320 -4.51 7.91 0.49
N PRO A 321 -3.54 8.83 0.35
CA PRO A 321 -3.13 9.34 -0.95
C PRO A 321 -2.11 8.44 -1.68
N GLY A 322 -1.72 7.29 -1.13
CA GLY A 322 -0.62 6.46 -1.65
C GLY A 322 -0.75 6.13 -3.13
N GLY A 323 -1.90 5.62 -3.58
CA GLY A 323 -2.14 5.27 -4.98
C GLY A 323 -2.15 6.49 -5.91
N ILE A 324 -2.72 7.62 -5.45
CA ILE A 324 -2.76 8.87 -6.21
C ILE A 324 -1.36 9.45 -6.35
N ARG A 325 -0.58 9.46 -5.25
CA ARG A 325 0.81 9.91 -5.25
C ARG A 325 1.66 9.10 -6.23
N GLN A 326 1.50 7.77 -6.24
CA GLN A 326 2.17 6.91 -7.20
C GLN A 326 1.78 7.26 -8.64
N ALA A 327 0.50 7.40 -8.93
CA ALA A 327 0.04 7.75 -10.27
C ALA A 327 0.52 9.12 -10.73
N LEU A 328 0.52 10.13 -9.85
CA LEU A 328 1.08 11.45 -10.12
C LEU A 328 2.59 11.38 -10.40
N ALA A 329 3.33 10.62 -9.60
CA ALA A 329 4.77 10.44 -9.83
C ALA A 329 5.06 9.77 -11.20
N LEU A 330 4.25 8.78 -11.59
CA LEU A 330 4.40 8.08 -12.87
C LEU A 330 3.95 8.92 -14.07
N SER A 331 3.03 9.88 -13.88
CA SER A 331 2.62 10.80 -14.96
C SER A 331 3.73 11.76 -15.37
N LEU A 332 4.72 11.99 -14.50
CA LEU A 332 5.87 12.88 -14.75
C LEU A 332 7.02 12.18 -15.51
N VAL A 333 6.89 10.90 -15.77
CA VAL A 333 7.90 10.09 -16.48
C VAL A 333 7.39 9.75 -17.89
N HIS A 334 8.31 9.71 -18.85
CA HIS A 334 7.99 9.41 -20.25
C HIS A 334 7.20 8.08 -20.38
N PRO A 335 6.16 7.99 -21.25
CA PRO A 335 5.28 6.83 -21.37
C PRO A 335 5.99 5.49 -21.52
N ARG A 336 7.07 5.44 -22.32
CA ARG A 336 7.87 4.23 -22.55
C ARG A 336 8.60 3.70 -21.30
N ARG A 337 8.81 4.55 -20.29
CA ARG A 337 9.56 4.22 -19.05
C ARG A 337 8.68 4.07 -17.81
N LYS A 338 7.37 4.24 -17.96
CA LYS A 338 6.42 4.14 -16.81
C LYS A 338 6.53 2.81 -16.06
N GLY A 339 6.71 1.70 -16.75
CA GLY A 339 6.90 0.38 -16.13
C GLY A 339 8.14 0.32 -15.25
N ARG A 340 9.30 0.81 -15.76
CA ARG A 340 10.55 0.88 -14.98
C ARG A 340 10.43 1.82 -13.79
N ALA A 341 9.79 2.97 -13.96
CA ALA A 341 9.55 3.93 -12.89
C ALA A 341 8.61 3.36 -11.82
N ALA A 342 7.57 2.62 -12.21
CA ALA A 342 6.67 1.94 -11.28
C ALA A 342 7.39 0.87 -10.45
N ALA A 343 8.23 0.06 -11.09
CA ALA A 343 9.05 -0.94 -10.41
C ALA A 343 10.04 -0.28 -9.43
N LEU A 344 10.74 0.77 -9.85
CA LEU A 344 11.65 1.54 -8.98
C LEU A 344 10.89 2.20 -7.82
N HIS A 345 9.69 2.74 -8.07
CA HIS A 345 8.86 3.34 -7.03
C HIS A 345 8.51 2.31 -5.94
N LEU A 346 7.98 1.16 -6.33
CA LEU A 346 7.56 0.14 -5.37
C LEU A 346 8.77 -0.46 -4.63
N SER A 347 9.83 -0.83 -5.37
CA SER A 347 11.02 -1.46 -4.80
C SER A 347 11.77 -0.52 -3.84
N SER A 348 11.95 0.76 -4.20
CA SER A 348 12.64 1.72 -3.33
C SER A 348 11.87 2.02 -2.06
N LEU A 349 10.54 2.09 -2.13
CA LEU A 349 9.68 2.30 -0.97
C LEU A 349 9.74 1.11 -0.01
N GLN A 350 9.55 -0.12 -0.51
CA GLN A 350 9.56 -1.34 0.30
C GLN A 350 10.95 -1.63 0.87
N ALA A 351 12.01 -1.52 0.07
CA ALA A 351 13.38 -1.74 0.56
C ALA A 351 13.74 -0.81 1.72
N ALA A 352 13.34 0.46 1.65
CA ALA A 352 13.58 1.41 2.73
C ALA A 352 12.77 1.11 4.00
N GLN A 353 11.56 0.55 3.87
CA GLN A 353 10.74 0.16 5.02
C GLN A 353 11.39 -0.94 5.87
N ILE A 354 12.20 -1.81 5.28
CA ILE A 354 12.81 -2.97 5.95
C ILE A 354 13.68 -2.54 7.14
N ALA A 355 14.45 -1.48 7.00
CA ALA A 355 15.35 -1.02 8.05
C ALA A 355 14.61 -0.38 9.24
N GLY A 356 13.40 0.14 9.03
CA GLY A 356 12.68 0.94 10.01
C GLY A 356 12.41 0.22 11.33
N PRO A 357 11.75 -0.97 11.35
CA PRO A 357 11.42 -1.66 12.60
C PRO A 357 12.66 -2.08 13.39
N PHE A 358 13.72 -2.50 12.71
CA PHE A 358 14.99 -2.84 13.37
C PHE A 358 15.60 -1.63 14.09
N LEU A 359 15.70 -0.49 13.38
CA LEU A 359 16.21 0.75 13.98
C LEU A 359 15.33 1.24 15.14
N ALA A 360 14.00 1.14 15.00
CA ALA A 360 13.07 1.45 16.08
C ALA A 360 13.28 0.51 17.28
N GLY A 361 13.47 -0.79 17.05
CA GLY A 361 13.73 -1.79 18.09
C GLY A 361 15.01 -1.52 18.87
N VAL A 362 16.10 -1.12 18.18
CA VAL A 362 17.36 -0.69 18.82
C VAL A 362 17.11 0.53 19.72
N LEU A 363 16.48 1.58 19.18
CA LEU A 363 16.22 2.82 19.93
C LEU A 363 15.31 2.60 21.13
N PHE A 364 14.29 1.75 21.02
CA PHE A 364 13.44 1.37 22.14
C PHE A 364 14.21 0.56 23.20
N GLY A 365 15.12 -0.31 22.78
CA GLY A 365 16.00 -1.06 23.69
C GLY A 365 16.93 -0.16 24.50
N GLU A 366 17.34 0.99 23.94
CA GLU A 366 18.10 2.02 24.63
C GLU A 366 17.23 3.00 25.46
N GLY A 367 15.92 2.75 25.57
CA GLY A 367 14.99 3.64 26.27
C GLY A 367 14.60 4.92 25.52
N LYS A 368 15.06 5.10 24.29
CA LYS A 368 14.80 6.29 23.46
C LYS A 368 13.45 6.20 22.74
N THR A 369 12.36 6.19 23.49
CA THR A 369 11.00 5.93 22.94
C THR A 369 10.47 6.99 21.97
N THR A 370 10.96 8.23 22.05
CA THR A 370 10.56 9.35 21.19
C THR A 370 11.37 9.42 19.89
N ALA A 371 12.61 8.95 19.90
CA ALA A 371 13.57 9.10 18.80
C ALA A 371 13.07 8.52 17.44
N PRO A 372 12.50 7.28 17.38
CA PRO A 372 12.00 6.75 16.12
C PRO A 372 10.91 7.60 15.49
N LEU A 373 10.02 8.19 16.31
CA LEU A 373 8.91 9.00 15.83
C LEU A 373 9.37 10.36 15.31
N VAL A 374 10.31 11.02 16.04
CA VAL A 374 10.92 12.27 15.59
C VAL A 374 11.66 12.06 14.27
N ALA A 375 12.50 11.03 14.19
CA ALA A 375 13.22 10.66 12.97
C ALA A 375 12.25 10.41 11.81
N ALA A 376 11.16 9.66 12.04
CA ALA A 376 10.14 9.40 11.04
C ALA A 376 9.43 10.70 10.59
N GLY A 377 9.12 11.60 11.51
CA GLY A 377 8.54 12.91 11.20
C GLY A 377 9.46 13.76 10.32
N ALA A 378 10.75 13.82 10.66
CA ALA A 378 11.76 14.54 9.88
C ALA A 378 11.93 13.93 8.47
N LEU A 379 12.05 12.60 8.36
CA LEU A 379 12.14 11.90 7.09
C LEU A 379 10.89 12.08 6.23
N ALA A 380 9.70 12.07 6.84
CA ALA A 380 8.45 12.36 6.15
C ALA A 380 8.41 13.80 5.63
N GLY A 381 8.95 14.77 6.37
CA GLY A 381 9.12 16.15 5.94
C GLY A 381 10.05 16.28 4.74
N ILE A 382 11.19 15.58 4.76
CA ILE A 382 12.10 15.50 3.62
C ILE A 382 11.40 14.87 2.41
N SER A 383 10.68 13.75 2.62
CA SER A 383 9.91 13.10 1.56
C SER A 383 8.87 14.03 0.93
N LEU A 384 8.14 14.81 1.74
CA LEU A 384 7.18 15.81 1.26
C LEU A 384 7.86 16.89 0.42
N SER A 385 8.99 17.42 0.89
CA SER A 385 9.75 18.44 0.17
C SER A 385 10.26 17.94 -1.19
N LEU A 386 10.80 16.72 -1.22
CA LEU A 386 11.25 16.07 -2.46
C LEU A 386 10.08 15.80 -3.42
N PHE A 387 8.93 15.35 -2.90
CA PHE A 387 7.73 15.17 -3.71
C PHE A 387 7.22 16.49 -4.29
N PHE A 388 7.24 17.56 -3.51
CA PHE A 388 6.87 18.90 -3.99
C PHE A 388 7.81 19.39 -5.09
N LEU A 389 9.14 19.19 -4.95
CA LEU A 389 10.13 19.52 -5.97
C LEU A 389 9.89 18.70 -7.25
N LEU A 390 9.63 17.41 -7.14
CA LEU A 390 9.32 16.52 -8.26
C LEU A 390 8.06 17.01 -9.00
N TYR A 391 7.01 17.34 -8.28
CA TYR A 391 5.77 17.85 -8.84
C TYR A 391 5.95 19.19 -9.56
N ARG A 392 6.71 20.11 -8.94
CA ARG A 392 6.98 21.44 -9.52
C ARG A 392 7.84 21.36 -10.79
N SER A 393 8.80 20.42 -10.86
CA SER A 393 9.60 20.23 -12.07
C SER A 393 8.75 19.73 -13.24
N GLY A 394 7.81 18.81 -13.00
CA GLY A 394 6.93 18.31 -14.05
C GLY A 394 6.00 19.36 -14.64
N ARG A 395 5.50 20.31 -13.82
CA ARG A 395 4.64 21.40 -14.33
C ARG A 395 5.36 22.45 -15.18
N ARG A 396 6.68 22.58 -15.02
CA ARG A 396 7.46 23.53 -15.86
C ARG A 396 7.61 23.05 -17.29
N ASP A 397 7.55 21.75 -17.54
CA ASP A 397 7.68 21.15 -18.86
C ASP A 397 6.36 21.22 -19.66
N GLU A 398 5.22 21.31 -18.94
CA GLU A 398 3.90 21.59 -19.52
C GLU A 398 3.68 23.11 -19.73
N GLY A 399 4.58 23.85 -20.34
CA GLY A 399 4.55 25.31 -20.48
C GLY A 399 3.12 25.86 -20.77
N PRO A 400 2.81 27.12 -20.41
CA PRO A 400 1.49 27.70 -20.56
C PRO A 400 1.12 27.73 -22.07
N GLY A 401 0.36 26.73 -22.54
CA GLY A 401 -0.18 26.74 -23.90
C GLY A 401 -0.04 25.47 -24.73
N ARG A 402 0.55 24.37 -24.24
CA ARG A 402 0.44 23.08 -24.96
C ARG A 402 -0.80 22.33 -24.49
N PRO A 403 -1.84 22.20 -25.37
CA PRO A 403 -2.99 21.32 -25.04
C PRO A 403 -2.46 19.91 -24.80
N SER A 404 -2.93 19.26 -23.72
CA SER A 404 -2.59 17.87 -23.43
C SER A 404 -2.92 16.99 -24.63
N GLU A 405 -2.09 15.97 -24.91
CA GLU A 405 -2.34 15.02 -26.02
C GLU A 405 -3.75 14.38 -25.93
N ASN A 406 -4.34 14.32 -24.75
CA ASN A 406 -5.73 13.90 -24.53
C ASN A 406 -6.78 14.90 -25.07
N GLU A 407 -6.47 16.20 -25.17
CA GLU A 407 -7.37 17.17 -25.82
C GLU A 407 -7.25 17.10 -27.34
N LYS A 408 -6.10 16.68 -27.88
CA LYS A 408 -5.94 16.48 -29.33
C LYS A 408 -6.66 15.23 -29.80
N SER A 409 -6.71 14.16 -29.03
CA SER A 409 -7.46 12.93 -29.35
C SER A 409 -8.97 13.12 -29.28
N GLY A 410 -9.47 14.03 -28.44
CA GLY A 410 -10.90 14.36 -28.36
C GLY A 410 -11.43 15.31 -29.43
N ARG A 411 -10.54 15.99 -30.20
CA ARG A 411 -10.91 16.90 -31.29
C ARG A 411 -10.85 16.28 -32.70
N ALA A 412 -10.25 15.10 -32.85
CA ALA A 412 -10.36 14.28 -34.03
C ALA A 412 -11.69 13.51 -34.00
N GLY A 413 -12.79 14.23 -34.16
CA GLY A 413 -14.11 13.64 -34.43
C GLY A 413 -14.08 12.89 -35.76
N PRO A 414 -14.83 11.77 -35.92
CA PRO A 414 -14.93 11.06 -37.18
C PRO A 414 -15.81 11.88 -38.15
N GLY A 415 -15.17 12.63 -39.05
CA GLY A 415 -15.94 13.44 -40.00
C GLY A 415 -15.08 14.26 -40.95
N SER A 416 -14.39 13.62 -41.88
CA SER A 416 -14.16 14.11 -43.24
C SER A 416 -13.31 13.12 -44.06
N GLU A 417 -13.76 11.90 -44.22
CA GLU A 417 -13.46 11.17 -45.44
C GLU A 417 -14.65 11.36 -46.37
N ALA A 418 -14.55 12.42 -47.17
CA ALA A 418 -15.42 12.61 -48.30
C ALA A 418 -15.24 11.43 -49.28
N LEU A 419 -16.30 10.68 -49.46
CA LEU A 419 -16.47 9.72 -50.57
C LEU A 419 -16.10 10.39 -51.88
N SER A 420 -14.95 10.08 -52.45
CA SER A 420 -14.70 10.21 -53.87
C SER A 420 -15.15 8.92 -54.54
N LEU A 421 -16.36 8.97 -55.12
CA LEU A 421 -16.84 7.95 -56.04
C LEU A 421 -15.99 7.99 -57.33
N PRO A 422 -15.52 6.86 -57.86
CA PRO A 422 -14.94 6.83 -59.20
C PRO A 422 -16.05 6.98 -60.25
N THR A 423 -15.94 7.99 -61.08
CA THR A 423 -16.71 8.13 -62.30
C THR A 423 -16.40 6.98 -63.26
N ALA A 424 -17.42 6.22 -63.60
CA ALA A 424 -17.37 5.25 -64.67
C ALA A 424 -17.29 5.98 -66.00
N GLU A 425 -16.19 5.92 -66.71
CA GLU A 425 -16.12 6.22 -68.13
C GLU A 425 -16.66 5.03 -68.91
N SER A 426 -17.64 5.35 -69.74
CA SER A 426 -18.19 4.51 -70.81
C SER A 426 -17.26 4.54 -71.99
N GLU A 427 -16.81 3.39 -72.47
CA GLU A 427 -16.41 3.20 -73.85
C GLU A 427 -16.89 1.83 -74.37
N GLY A 428 -17.61 1.84 -75.42
CA GLY A 428 -17.59 1.25 -76.72
C GLY A 428 -17.98 -0.19 -76.87
#